data_2f62816391066531d02a95509bff0531
#
_entry.id   2f62816391066531d02a95509bff0531
#
_cell.length_a   1.000
_cell.length_b   1.000
_cell.length_c   1.000
_cell.angle_alpha   90.00
_cell.angle_beta   90.00
_cell.angle_gamma   90.00
#
_symmetry.space_group_name_H-M   'P 1'
#
loop_
_entity.id
_entity.type
_entity.pdbx_description
1 polymer ?
#
loop_
_entity_poly.entity_id
_entity_poly.type
_entity_poly.pdbx_seq_one_letter_code
_entity_poly.pdbx_strand_id
1 'polypeptide(L)'
;MPRQLTSSEARTYRAARWAALRSLNYTIGQLNAGNAAVAQVWMGVNHPMDLRELARRLGVIHAALTGIHQAQIVFDDSTNSHSDWYAEVNVNLRGAAHSITLAQPFFDASTYGNDSRAGTLIHEVSHFRDVLDTDDNADGRAACLRLVRQAQQHDGDLNSVITNADSWQYLVEGSH
;
A
#
# COMPACT_ATOMS: atom_id res chain seq x y z
N MET A 1 -5.75 2.98 -24.15
CA MET A 1 -5.24 1.58 -23.99
C MET A 1 -3.94 1.64 -23.17
N PRO A 2 -3.74 0.73 -22.23
CA PRO A 2 -2.50 0.70 -21.47
C PRO A 2 -1.26 0.62 -22.39
N ARG A 3 -0.22 1.40 -22.07
CA ARG A 3 1.05 1.45 -22.78
C ARG A 3 2.24 1.32 -21.82
N GLN A 4 3.39 1.04 -22.35
CA GLN A 4 4.61 1.08 -21.56
C GLN A 4 4.94 2.51 -21.10
N LEU A 5 5.61 2.63 -19.96
CA LEU A 5 6.05 3.91 -19.42
C LEU A 5 7.07 4.58 -20.35
N THR A 6 6.94 5.88 -20.54
CA THR A 6 8.02 6.71 -21.10
C THR A 6 9.23 6.71 -20.15
N SER A 7 10.39 7.18 -20.65
CA SER A 7 11.59 7.29 -19.82
C SER A 7 11.42 8.20 -18.60
N SER A 8 10.57 9.24 -18.68
CA SER A 8 10.26 10.13 -17.56
C SER A 8 9.40 9.44 -16.52
N GLU A 9 8.30 8.83 -16.95
CA GLU A 9 7.39 8.07 -16.10
C GLU A 9 8.12 6.91 -15.39
N ALA A 10 8.98 6.21 -16.12
CA ALA A 10 9.80 5.15 -15.57
C ALA A 10 10.78 5.65 -14.47
N ARG A 11 11.34 6.85 -14.61
CA ARG A 11 12.14 7.47 -13.53
C ARG A 11 11.29 7.77 -12.30
N THR A 12 10.10 8.34 -12.51
CA THR A 12 9.16 8.63 -11.42
C THR A 12 8.73 7.35 -10.70
N TYR A 13 8.37 6.31 -11.44
CA TYR A 13 8.03 5.00 -10.85
C TYR A 13 9.20 4.43 -10.02
N ARG A 14 10.43 4.42 -10.58
CA ARG A 14 11.60 3.90 -9.85
C ARG A 14 11.86 4.67 -8.55
N ALA A 15 11.71 6.00 -8.57
CA ALA A 15 11.84 6.82 -7.37
C ALA A 15 10.75 6.48 -6.33
N ALA A 16 9.50 6.33 -6.76
CA ALA A 16 8.39 5.93 -5.91
C ALA A 16 8.58 4.53 -5.31
N ARG A 17 8.99 3.56 -6.14
CA ARG A 17 9.28 2.19 -5.69
C ARG A 17 10.41 2.17 -4.65
N TRP A 18 11.49 2.89 -4.89
CA TRP A 18 12.59 2.99 -3.93
C TRP A 18 12.12 3.63 -2.61
N ALA A 19 11.31 4.68 -2.69
CA ALA A 19 10.70 5.33 -1.52
C ALA A 19 9.82 4.34 -0.74
N ALA A 20 8.94 3.60 -1.42
CA ALA A 20 8.07 2.60 -0.81
C ALA A 20 8.88 1.51 -0.08
N LEU A 21 9.90 0.95 -0.73
CA LEU A 21 10.77 -0.07 -0.12
C LEU A 21 11.51 0.45 1.11
N ARG A 22 11.99 1.70 1.08
CA ARG A 22 12.61 2.34 2.26
C ARG A 22 11.63 2.54 3.40
N SER A 23 10.44 3.06 3.09
CA SER A 23 9.39 3.29 4.09
C SER A 23 8.92 1.99 4.73
N LEU A 24 8.73 0.93 3.93
CA LEU A 24 8.42 -0.41 4.43
C LEU A 24 9.50 -0.92 5.40
N ASN A 25 10.77 -0.85 5.01
CA ASN A 25 11.88 -1.28 5.88
C ASN A 25 11.93 -0.47 7.19
N TYR A 26 11.72 0.84 7.12
CA TYR A 26 11.68 1.68 8.31
C TYR A 26 10.55 1.27 9.25
N THR A 27 9.31 1.15 8.73
CA THR A 27 8.14 0.75 9.51
C THR A 27 8.31 -0.64 10.13
N ILE A 28 8.81 -1.61 9.36
CA ILE A 28 9.13 -2.97 9.86
C ILE A 28 10.11 -2.87 11.04
N GLY A 29 11.16 -2.06 10.94
CA GLY A 29 12.11 -1.82 12.02
C GLY A 29 11.47 -1.24 13.27
N GLN A 30 10.59 -0.23 13.12
CA GLN A 30 9.84 0.37 14.23
C GLN A 30 8.94 -0.64 14.95
N LEU A 31 8.17 -1.42 14.18
CA LEU A 31 7.27 -2.44 14.74
C LEU A 31 8.05 -3.54 15.49
N ASN A 32 9.15 -4.02 14.93
CA ASN A 32 10.03 -5.01 15.57
C ASN A 32 10.72 -4.46 16.83
N ALA A 33 10.97 -3.16 16.91
CA ALA A 33 11.46 -2.48 18.10
C ALA A 33 10.37 -2.24 19.17
N GLY A 34 9.12 -2.61 18.90
CA GLY A 34 7.98 -2.44 19.81
C GLY A 34 7.34 -1.05 19.77
N ASN A 35 7.63 -0.23 18.78
CA ASN A 35 6.98 1.08 18.62
C ASN A 35 5.55 0.87 18.10
N ALA A 36 4.57 0.96 19.01
CA ALA A 36 3.16 0.71 18.73
C ALA A 36 2.39 1.95 18.27
N ALA A 37 2.95 3.15 18.38
CA ALA A 37 2.18 4.39 18.23
C ALA A 37 1.42 4.46 16.90
N VAL A 38 2.10 4.20 15.78
CA VAL A 38 1.49 4.24 14.45
C VAL A 38 0.55 3.04 14.22
N ALA A 39 0.90 1.85 14.71
CA ALA A 39 0.08 0.65 14.60
C ALA A 39 -1.23 0.79 15.38
N GLN A 40 -1.21 1.44 16.54
CA GLN A 40 -2.40 1.70 17.33
C GLN A 40 -3.37 2.63 16.58
N VAL A 41 -2.85 3.63 15.87
CA VAL A 41 -3.67 4.58 15.08
C VAL A 41 -4.31 3.91 13.87
N TRP A 42 -3.53 3.19 13.07
CA TRP A 42 -3.97 2.72 11.75
C TRP A 42 -4.44 1.27 11.71
N MET A 43 -4.02 0.46 12.69
CA MET A 43 -4.34 -0.97 12.78
C MET A 43 -5.10 -1.33 14.07
N GLY A 44 -5.22 -0.40 15.02
CA GLY A 44 -5.90 -0.66 16.29
C GLY A 44 -5.15 -1.60 17.25
N VAL A 45 -3.88 -1.88 16.99
CA VAL A 45 -3.08 -2.86 17.75
C VAL A 45 -1.89 -2.21 18.47
N ASN A 46 -1.55 -2.76 19.64
CA ASN A 46 -0.41 -2.31 20.44
C ASN A 46 0.35 -3.47 21.12
N HIS A 47 -0.17 -4.70 21.05
CA HIS A 47 0.47 -5.85 21.69
C HIS A 47 1.71 -6.30 20.88
N PRO A 48 2.85 -6.65 21.54
CA PRO A 48 4.09 -7.00 20.85
C PRO A 48 3.98 -8.13 19.83
N MET A 49 3.12 -9.12 20.05
CA MET A 49 2.89 -10.20 19.10
C MET A 49 2.21 -9.72 17.82
N ASP A 50 1.23 -8.81 17.96
CA ASP A 50 0.51 -8.23 16.83
C ASP A 50 1.42 -7.30 16.02
N LEU A 51 2.29 -6.52 16.68
CA LEU A 51 3.29 -5.69 16.01
C LEU A 51 4.24 -6.52 15.15
N ARG A 52 4.69 -7.68 15.65
CA ARG A 52 5.52 -8.61 14.88
C ARG A 52 4.79 -9.22 13.70
N GLU A 53 3.50 -9.51 13.84
CA GLU A 53 2.68 -10.00 12.73
C GLU A 53 2.48 -8.92 11.67
N LEU A 54 2.23 -7.66 12.06
CA LEU A 54 2.20 -6.54 11.11
C LEU A 54 3.54 -6.38 10.38
N ALA A 55 4.66 -6.44 11.11
CA ALA A 55 6.00 -6.37 10.50
C ALA A 55 6.23 -7.51 9.51
N ARG A 56 5.81 -8.74 9.83
CA ARG A 56 5.88 -9.90 8.92
C ARG A 56 5.06 -9.67 7.64
N ARG A 57 3.84 -9.16 7.77
CA ARG A 57 2.97 -8.86 6.61
C ARG A 57 3.54 -7.74 5.73
N LEU A 58 4.07 -6.66 6.32
CA LEU A 58 4.79 -5.64 5.57
C LEU A 58 6.01 -6.23 4.84
N GLY A 59 6.68 -7.23 5.42
CA GLY A 59 7.75 -7.98 4.78
C GLY A 59 7.28 -8.73 3.52
N VAL A 60 6.05 -9.23 3.49
CA VAL A 60 5.46 -9.87 2.29
C VAL A 60 5.22 -8.82 1.18
N ILE A 61 4.65 -7.66 1.53
CA ILE A 61 4.49 -6.54 0.58
C ILE A 61 5.86 -6.10 0.03
N HIS A 62 6.86 -5.94 0.92
CA HIS A 62 8.22 -5.56 0.52
C HIS A 62 8.83 -6.55 -0.48
N ALA A 63 8.71 -7.85 -0.21
CA ALA A 63 9.23 -8.89 -1.10
C ALA A 63 8.54 -8.88 -2.47
N ALA A 64 7.21 -8.77 -2.50
CA ALA A 64 6.42 -8.68 -3.73
C ALA A 64 6.81 -7.44 -4.55
N LEU A 65 6.85 -6.25 -3.92
CA LEU A 65 7.25 -5.01 -4.59
C LEU A 65 8.70 -5.05 -5.08
N THR A 66 9.58 -5.77 -4.38
CA THR A 66 10.97 -5.99 -4.85
C THR A 66 10.99 -6.84 -6.12
N GLY A 67 10.08 -7.78 -6.28
CA GLY A 67 9.96 -8.64 -7.46
C GLY A 67 9.32 -7.97 -8.68
N ILE A 68 8.61 -6.85 -8.50
CA ILE A 68 7.94 -6.14 -9.60
C ILE A 68 8.93 -5.24 -10.31
N HIS A 69 9.24 -5.55 -11.57
CA HIS A 69 10.17 -4.79 -12.41
C HIS A 69 9.43 -3.80 -13.31
N GLN A 70 10.17 -2.81 -13.83
CA GLN A 70 9.60 -1.75 -14.67
C GLN A 70 8.80 -2.28 -15.87
N ALA A 71 9.20 -3.41 -16.45
CA ALA A 71 8.50 -4.02 -17.60
C ALA A 71 7.07 -4.51 -17.26
N GLN A 72 6.76 -4.68 -15.97
CA GLN A 72 5.46 -5.10 -15.46
C GLN A 72 4.55 -3.91 -15.12
N ILE A 73 5.02 -2.68 -15.38
CA ILE A 73 4.28 -1.46 -15.11
C ILE A 73 3.80 -0.89 -16.43
N VAL A 74 2.50 -0.61 -16.51
CA VAL A 74 1.88 0.04 -17.65
C VAL A 74 1.21 1.34 -17.23
N PHE A 75 1.02 2.25 -18.16
CA PHE A 75 0.28 3.48 -17.97
C PHE A 75 -1.05 3.40 -18.70
N ASP A 76 -2.15 3.73 -18.04
CA ASP A 76 -3.43 3.91 -18.71
C ASP A 76 -3.64 5.40 -19.02
N ASP A 77 -3.61 5.72 -20.30
CA ASP A 77 -3.84 7.08 -20.85
C ASP A 77 -5.30 7.34 -21.22
N SER A 78 -6.22 6.46 -20.86
CA SER A 78 -7.65 6.65 -21.12
C SER A 78 -8.18 7.81 -20.25
N THR A 79 -8.18 9.00 -20.83
CA THR A 79 -8.47 10.28 -20.16
C THR A 79 -9.93 10.46 -19.72
N ASN A 80 -10.82 9.50 -19.95
CA ASN A 80 -12.26 9.73 -19.87
C ASN A 80 -13.03 8.96 -18.81
N SER A 81 -12.41 8.13 -17.99
CA SER A 81 -13.18 7.30 -17.06
C SER A 81 -12.71 7.27 -15.60
N HIS A 82 -11.52 7.75 -15.28
CA HIS A 82 -10.92 7.55 -13.96
C HIS A 82 -10.09 8.76 -13.51
N SER A 83 -10.76 9.88 -13.23
CA SER A 83 -10.08 11.09 -12.73
C SER A 83 -9.53 10.93 -11.32
N ASP A 84 -9.96 9.91 -10.59
CA ASP A 84 -9.79 9.85 -9.14
C ASP A 84 -8.93 8.65 -8.67
N TRP A 85 -8.62 7.67 -9.52
CA TRP A 85 -7.78 6.56 -9.13
C TRP A 85 -6.30 6.74 -9.55
N TYR A 86 -5.39 6.29 -8.70
CA TYR A 86 -3.94 6.42 -8.88
C TYR A 86 -3.33 5.24 -9.62
N ALA A 87 -3.79 4.04 -9.31
CA ALA A 87 -3.29 2.80 -9.85
C ALA A 87 -4.34 1.68 -9.72
N GLU A 88 -4.10 0.54 -10.38
CA GLU A 88 -4.87 -0.69 -10.20
C GLU A 88 -4.01 -1.91 -10.46
N VAL A 89 -4.42 -3.06 -9.91
CA VAL A 89 -3.80 -4.36 -10.14
C VAL A 89 -4.82 -5.41 -10.53
N ASN A 90 -4.40 -6.41 -11.29
CA ASN A 90 -5.18 -7.64 -11.43
C ASN A 90 -4.81 -8.58 -10.27
N VAL A 91 -5.68 -8.65 -9.28
CA VAL A 91 -5.49 -9.43 -8.05
C VAL A 91 -5.25 -10.94 -8.26
N ASN A 92 -5.60 -11.47 -9.43
CA ASN A 92 -5.40 -12.87 -9.78
C ASN A 92 -3.98 -13.19 -10.30
N LEU A 93 -3.20 -12.18 -10.65
CA LEU A 93 -1.79 -12.37 -11.00
C LEU A 93 -0.99 -12.77 -9.76
N ARG A 94 0.03 -13.61 -9.95
CA ARG A 94 0.82 -14.17 -8.85
C ARG A 94 2.32 -14.15 -9.16
N GLY A 95 3.12 -13.93 -8.13
CA GLY A 95 4.58 -14.01 -8.18
C GLY A 95 5.16 -13.14 -9.31
N ALA A 96 5.91 -13.75 -10.21
CA ALA A 96 6.57 -13.03 -11.32
C ALA A 96 5.61 -12.42 -12.36
N ALA A 97 4.31 -12.74 -12.31
CA ALA A 97 3.30 -12.17 -13.20
C ALA A 97 2.65 -10.89 -12.62
N HIS A 98 2.94 -10.51 -11.37
CA HIS A 98 2.43 -9.26 -10.80
C HIS A 98 2.67 -8.09 -11.74
N SER A 99 1.65 -7.27 -11.98
CA SER A 99 1.76 -6.06 -12.79
C SER A 99 0.86 -4.97 -12.21
N ILE A 100 1.25 -3.71 -12.40
CA ILE A 100 0.52 -2.55 -11.91
C ILE A 100 0.21 -1.63 -13.09
N THR A 101 -1.03 -1.21 -13.21
CA THR A 101 -1.46 -0.16 -14.12
C THR A 101 -1.47 1.15 -13.36
N LEU A 102 -0.74 2.16 -13.84
CA LEU A 102 -0.66 3.49 -13.24
C LEU A 102 -1.51 4.47 -14.05
N ALA A 103 -2.15 5.42 -13.38
CA ALA A 103 -2.91 6.51 -13.99
C ALA A 103 -2.23 7.87 -13.76
N GLN A 104 -2.74 8.93 -14.37
CA GLN A 104 -2.15 10.27 -14.28
C GLN A 104 -2.04 10.78 -12.83
N PRO A 105 -3.05 10.60 -11.94
CA PRO A 105 -2.95 11.05 -10.55
C PRO A 105 -1.74 10.50 -9.79
N PHE A 106 -1.30 9.27 -10.10
CA PHE A 106 -0.06 8.73 -9.53
C PHE A 106 1.16 9.61 -9.87
N PHE A 107 1.26 10.10 -11.11
CA PHE A 107 2.40 10.91 -11.53
C PHE A 107 2.34 12.34 -10.99
N ASP A 108 1.15 12.83 -10.67
CA ASP A 108 0.91 14.16 -10.10
C ASP A 108 1.10 14.20 -8.59
N ALA A 109 0.97 13.06 -7.90
CA ALA A 109 1.15 12.95 -6.46
C ALA A 109 2.59 13.24 -6.01
N SER A 110 2.78 13.50 -4.72
CA SER A 110 4.10 13.57 -4.09
C SER A 110 4.72 12.17 -3.93
N THR A 111 6.04 12.10 -3.78
CA THR A 111 6.72 10.81 -3.58
C THR A 111 6.49 10.26 -2.17
N TYR A 112 6.40 11.14 -1.17
CA TYR A 112 6.19 10.83 0.25
C TYR A 112 5.03 11.66 0.81
N GLY A 113 4.57 11.30 1.99
CA GLY A 113 3.49 11.97 2.70
C GLY A 113 2.18 11.23 2.55
N ASN A 114 1.07 11.91 2.72
CA ASN A 114 -0.25 11.30 2.60
C ASN A 114 -0.62 11.11 1.12
N ASP A 115 -1.27 10.00 0.82
CA ASP A 115 -1.72 9.65 -0.54
C ASP A 115 -0.59 9.78 -1.56
N SER A 116 0.58 9.31 -1.17
CA SER A 116 1.81 9.43 -1.91
C SER A 116 1.97 8.33 -2.97
N ARG A 117 2.85 8.55 -3.93
CA ARG A 117 3.24 7.50 -4.89
C ARG A 117 3.77 6.25 -4.20
N ALA A 118 4.54 6.43 -3.12
CA ALA A 118 5.06 5.30 -2.34
C ALA A 118 3.92 4.54 -1.65
N GLY A 119 2.98 5.26 -1.05
CA GLY A 119 1.79 4.69 -0.42
C GLY A 119 0.91 3.95 -1.42
N THR A 120 0.63 4.56 -2.59
CA THR A 120 -0.12 3.90 -3.67
C THR A 120 0.48 2.55 -4.07
N LEU A 121 1.81 2.44 -4.22
CA LEU A 121 2.43 1.17 -4.57
C LEU A 121 2.28 0.11 -3.45
N ILE A 122 2.27 0.52 -2.18
CA ILE A 122 2.03 -0.37 -1.04
C ILE A 122 0.58 -0.86 -1.03
N HIS A 123 -0.37 0.05 -1.25
CA HIS A 123 -1.79 -0.21 -1.38
C HIS A 123 -2.04 -1.27 -2.47
N GLU A 124 -1.63 -0.99 -3.70
CA GLU A 124 -1.86 -1.87 -4.85
C GLU A 124 -1.25 -3.27 -4.68
N VAL A 125 0.00 -3.33 -4.19
CA VAL A 125 0.66 -4.62 -3.99
C VAL A 125 -0.02 -5.44 -2.90
N SER A 126 -0.67 -4.82 -1.92
CA SER A 126 -1.39 -5.53 -0.86
C SER A 126 -2.61 -6.30 -1.39
N HIS A 127 -3.21 -5.89 -2.51
CA HIS A 127 -4.36 -6.56 -3.13
C HIS A 127 -4.04 -7.92 -3.74
N PHE A 128 -2.80 -8.19 -4.14
CA PHE A 128 -2.50 -9.50 -4.74
C PHE A 128 -2.83 -10.63 -3.77
N ARG A 129 -3.54 -11.66 -4.27
CA ARG A 129 -4.02 -12.80 -3.47
C ARG A 129 -2.92 -13.63 -2.81
N ASP A 130 -1.73 -13.62 -3.37
CA ASP A 130 -0.55 -14.28 -2.80
C ASP A 130 0.31 -13.34 -1.95
N VAL A 131 -0.15 -12.11 -1.72
CA VAL A 131 0.47 -11.12 -0.83
C VAL A 131 -0.38 -10.96 0.44
N LEU A 132 -1.38 -10.09 0.46
CA LEU A 132 -2.26 -9.93 1.61
C LEU A 132 -3.74 -10.13 1.29
N ASP A 133 -4.12 -10.23 0.02
CA ASP A 133 -5.51 -10.39 -0.44
C ASP A 133 -6.45 -9.33 0.17
N THR A 134 -6.00 -8.06 0.15
CA THR A 134 -6.78 -6.95 0.71
C THR A 134 -7.86 -6.48 -0.26
N ASP A 135 -8.88 -5.82 0.31
CA ASP A 135 -9.95 -5.13 -0.40
C ASP A 135 -9.92 -3.62 -0.08
N ASP A 136 -10.77 -2.83 -0.74
CA ASP A 136 -11.00 -1.42 -0.46
C ASP A 136 -12.22 -1.24 0.45
N ASN A 137 -12.12 -1.72 1.68
CA ASN A 137 -13.21 -1.63 2.68
C ASN A 137 -13.47 -0.18 3.15
N ALA A 138 -12.45 0.64 3.13
CA ALA A 138 -12.48 2.04 3.52
C ALA A 138 -11.45 2.82 2.71
N ASP A 139 -11.90 3.88 2.05
CA ASP A 139 -11.09 4.75 1.21
C ASP A 139 -10.76 6.07 1.93
N GLY A 140 -9.48 6.41 1.97
CA GLY A 140 -8.93 7.61 2.56
C GLY A 140 -8.81 7.58 4.09
N ARG A 141 -7.95 8.47 4.59
CA ARG A 141 -7.54 8.55 6.01
C ARG A 141 -8.72 8.57 7.00
N ALA A 142 -9.73 9.41 6.72
CA ALA A 142 -10.86 9.56 7.63
C ALA A 142 -11.71 8.29 7.72
N ALA A 143 -11.88 7.57 6.61
CA ALA A 143 -12.59 6.30 6.57
C ALA A 143 -11.81 5.21 7.31
N CYS A 144 -10.50 5.10 7.11
CA CYS A 144 -9.65 4.15 7.83
C CYS A 144 -9.66 4.37 9.33
N LEU A 145 -9.59 5.63 9.81
CA LEU A 145 -9.69 5.94 11.23
C LEU A 145 -11.08 5.61 11.82
N ARG A 146 -12.15 5.74 11.03
CA ARG A 146 -13.49 5.27 11.44
C ARG A 146 -13.54 3.75 11.52
N LEU A 147 -12.95 3.06 10.53
CA LEU A 147 -12.89 1.61 10.48
C LEU A 147 -12.20 1.02 11.72
N VAL A 148 -11.04 1.57 12.13
CA VAL A 148 -10.34 1.18 13.36
C VAL A 148 -11.22 1.37 14.60
N ARG A 149 -11.86 2.54 14.73
CA ARG A 149 -12.75 2.81 15.89
C ARG A 149 -13.93 1.86 15.93
N GLN A 150 -14.55 1.56 14.79
CA GLN A 150 -15.67 0.62 14.71
C GLN A 150 -15.22 -0.80 15.11
N ALA A 151 -14.08 -1.27 14.58
CA ALA A 151 -13.53 -2.57 14.93
C ALA A 151 -13.24 -2.69 16.44
N GLN A 152 -12.69 -1.64 17.07
CA GLN A 152 -12.43 -1.62 18.51
C GLN A 152 -13.70 -1.63 19.35
N GLN A 153 -14.82 -1.11 18.84
CA GLN A 153 -16.13 -1.09 19.53
C GLN A 153 -16.89 -2.42 19.40
N HIS A 154 -16.58 -3.24 18.40
CA HIS A 154 -17.20 -4.52 18.11
C HIS A 154 -16.26 -5.69 18.47
N ASP A 155 -16.07 -5.92 19.77
CA ASP A 155 -15.28 -7.03 20.35
C ASP A 155 -13.80 -7.09 19.90
N GLY A 156 -13.29 -6.01 19.30
CA GLY A 156 -11.90 -5.93 18.85
C GLY A 156 -11.59 -6.77 17.61
N ASP A 157 -12.60 -7.15 16.82
CA ASP A 157 -12.38 -7.81 15.53
C ASP A 157 -11.79 -6.83 14.51
N LEU A 158 -10.47 -6.90 14.36
CA LEU A 158 -9.69 -6.06 13.45
C LEU A 158 -9.63 -6.62 12.02
N ASN A 159 -10.39 -7.67 11.69
CA ASN A 159 -10.33 -8.30 10.38
C ASN A 159 -10.59 -7.30 9.24
N SER A 160 -11.61 -6.46 9.38
CA SER A 160 -11.91 -5.41 8.39
C SER A 160 -10.79 -4.39 8.22
N VAL A 161 -10.01 -4.13 9.25
CA VAL A 161 -8.85 -3.21 9.21
C VAL A 161 -7.67 -3.86 8.50
N ILE A 162 -7.33 -5.10 8.85
CA ILE A 162 -6.18 -5.81 8.28
C ILE A 162 -6.42 -6.29 6.84
N THR A 163 -7.68 -6.38 6.42
CA THR A 163 -8.04 -6.66 5.01
C THR A 163 -8.27 -5.41 4.18
N ASN A 164 -8.04 -4.21 4.71
CA ASN A 164 -8.20 -2.95 4.00
C ASN A 164 -6.85 -2.43 3.49
N ALA A 165 -6.72 -2.21 2.19
CA ALA A 165 -5.47 -1.80 1.53
C ALA A 165 -4.95 -0.45 2.05
N ASP A 166 -5.82 0.55 2.19
CA ASP A 166 -5.48 1.88 2.71
C ASP A 166 -4.94 1.84 4.15
N SER A 167 -5.37 0.87 4.97
CA SER A 167 -4.82 0.72 6.32
C SER A 167 -3.32 0.41 6.30
N TRP A 168 -2.85 -0.39 5.35
CA TRP A 168 -1.43 -0.70 5.16
C TRP A 168 -0.66 0.49 4.59
N GLN A 169 -1.26 1.21 3.63
CA GLN A 169 -0.70 2.45 3.12
C GLN A 169 -0.44 3.44 4.26
N TYR A 170 -1.48 3.77 5.05
CA TYR A 170 -1.36 4.78 6.10
C TYR A 170 -0.54 4.32 7.31
N LEU A 171 -0.47 3.02 7.60
CA LEU A 171 0.48 2.49 8.58
C LEU A 171 1.92 2.86 8.21
N VAL A 172 2.27 2.75 6.94
CA VAL A 172 3.62 3.06 6.47
C VAL A 172 3.84 4.56 6.34
N GLU A 173 2.90 5.31 5.76
CA GLU A 173 2.98 6.77 5.61
C GLU A 173 3.01 7.49 6.96
N GLY A 174 2.29 7.00 7.97
CA GLY A 174 2.25 7.57 9.31
C GLY A 174 3.47 7.25 10.17
N SER A 175 4.39 6.42 9.70
CA SER A 175 5.60 6.02 10.43
C SER A 175 6.77 7.01 10.30
N HIS A 176 6.63 8.07 9.47
CA HIS A 176 7.69 9.04 9.16
C HIS A 176 7.42 10.41 9.75
#